data_d1908c89b579c63885bf897f46e0fbc9
#
_entry.id   d1908c89b579c63885bf897f46e0fbc9
#
_cell.length_a   1.000
_cell.length_b   1.000
_cell.length_c   1.000
_cell.angle_alpha   90.00
_cell.angle_beta   90.00
_cell.angle_gamma   90.00
#
_symmetry.space_group_name_H-M   'P 1'
#
loop_
_entity.id
_entity.type
_entity.pdbx_description
1 polymer ?
#
loop_
_entity_poly.entity_id
_entity_poly.type
_entity_poly.pdbx_seq_one_letter_code
_entity_poly.pdbx_strand_id
1 'polypeptide(L)'
;MPIEKSITSIERVPVGEQVARQLLALVQNGSLKPGQKLPPERELSTMLEVSRPSLREALRALSLLGVLRIRQGGGIYVSELDPESLLAPLHFFVSLNDKNLEDLFEARLIVEAENARIAARKISEEDIDRLKKCVDFEADELNDQDKFIQSDVEFHRIINESVDNAFLNRFATSLHVLGKASREITGHIPGVIEQSLVDHQKIVAAMEARDGDAAASAMKSHLINVREALHRGDAEN
;
A
#
# COMPACT_ATOMS: atom_id res chain seq x y z
N MET A 1 24.41 -44.63 -29.07
CA MET A 1 23.65 -43.37 -28.88
C MET A 1 24.57 -42.32 -28.27
N PRO A 2 24.69 -41.12 -28.80
CA PRO A 2 25.57 -40.12 -28.20
C PRO A 2 25.04 -39.73 -26.83
N ILE A 3 25.93 -39.71 -25.85
CA ILE A 3 25.70 -39.40 -24.42
C ILE A 3 25.01 -38.00 -24.22
N GLU A 4 25.21 -37.07 -25.17
CA GLU A 4 24.66 -35.72 -25.20
C GLU A 4 23.12 -35.66 -25.15
N LYS A 5 22.42 -36.72 -25.59
CA LYS A 5 20.95 -36.77 -25.56
C LYS A 5 20.38 -37.23 -24.20
N SER A 6 21.24 -37.70 -23.30
CA SER A 6 20.84 -38.25 -22.00
C SER A 6 21.23 -37.36 -20.81
N ILE A 7 21.97 -36.26 -21.06
CA ILE A 7 22.36 -35.29 -20.03
C ILE A 7 21.33 -34.23 -19.92
N THR A 8 20.60 -34.19 -18.83
CA THR A 8 19.73 -33.06 -18.43
C THR A 8 20.54 -32.04 -17.63
N SER A 9 20.39 -30.78 -17.95
CA SER A 9 21.00 -29.68 -17.19
C SER A 9 20.54 -29.71 -15.73
N ILE A 10 21.48 -29.64 -14.79
CA ILE A 10 21.17 -29.46 -13.38
C ILE A 10 20.85 -28.00 -13.14
N GLU A 11 19.61 -27.72 -12.79
CA GLU A 11 19.17 -26.36 -12.42
C GLU A 11 19.80 -25.99 -11.07
N ARG A 12 20.70 -25.00 -11.07
CA ARG A 12 21.34 -24.48 -9.85
C ARG A 12 20.69 -23.17 -9.47
N VAL A 13 20.10 -23.13 -8.29
CA VAL A 13 19.62 -21.87 -7.70
C VAL A 13 20.83 -20.98 -7.40
N PRO A 14 20.89 -19.75 -7.91
CA PRO A 14 21.97 -18.80 -7.62
C PRO A 14 22.18 -18.62 -6.11
N VAL A 15 23.44 -18.49 -5.69
CA VAL A 15 23.77 -18.32 -4.26
C VAL A 15 23.12 -17.06 -3.68
N GLY A 16 23.06 -15.96 -4.45
CA GLY A 16 22.36 -14.74 -4.04
C GLY A 16 20.88 -14.98 -3.74
N GLU A 17 20.20 -15.78 -4.57
CA GLU A 17 18.80 -16.13 -4.32
C GLU A 17 18.62 -16.99 -3.06
N GLN A 18 19.52 -17.94 -2.83
CA GLN A 18 19.48 -18.77 -1.61
C GLN A 18 19.66 -17.92 -0.35
N VAL A 19 20.58 -16.96 -0.38
CA VAL A 19 20.81 -15.99 0.71
C VAL A 19 19.56 -15.13 0.92
N ALA A 20 18.95 -14.62 -0.15
CA ALA A 20 17.73 -13.83 -0.06
C ALA A 20 16.58 -14.62 0.58
N ARG A 21 16.37 -15.87 0.15
CA ARG A 21 15.35 -16.77 0.73
C ARG A 21 15.62 -17.06 2.21
N GLN A 22 16.87 -17.25 2.61
CA GLN A 22 17.23 -17.50 4.01
C GLN A 22 16.96 -16.26 4.88
N LEU A 23 17.34 -15.07 4.43
CA LEU A 23 17.07 -13.84 5.15
C LEU A 23 15.56 -13.57 5.27
N LEU A 24 14.78 -13.81 4.21
CA LEU A 24 13.32 -13.75 4.25
C LEU A 24 12.73 -14.70 5.29
N ALA A 25 13.21 -15.95 5.34
CA ALA A 25 12.76 -16.93 6.33
C ALA A 25 13.04 -16.46 7.77
N LEU A 26 14.17 -15.78 8.01
CA LEU A 26 14.49 -15.21 9.33
C LEU A 26 13.56 -14.05 9.70
N VAL A 27 13.10 -13.25 8.73
CA VAL A 27 12.09 -12.24 8.94
C VAL A 27 10.73 -12.87 9.22
N GLN A 28 10.33 -13.86 8.42
CA GLN A 28 9.04 -14.54 8.56
C GLN A 28 8.87 -15.26 9.89
N ASN A 29 9.92 -15.88 10.40
CA ASN A 29 9.89 -16.58 11.68
C ASN A 29 10.16 -15.68 12.90
N GLY A 30 10.34 -14.34 12.69
CA GLY A 30 10.56 -13.36 13.74
C GLY A 30 11.98 -13.34 14.33
N SER A 31 12.93 -14.12 13.79
CA SER A 31 14.34 -14.08 14.20
C SER A 31 15.01 -12.76 13.83
N LEU A 32 14.58 -12.16 12.73
CA LEU A 32 14.89 -10.77 12.34
C LEU A 32 13.61 -9.93 12.45
N LYS A 33 13.65 -8.92 13.30
CA LYS A 33 12.49 -8.05 13.60
C LYS A 33 12.54 -6.76 12.77
N PRO A 34 11.37 -6.14 12.46
CA PRO A 34 11.31 -4.80 11.90
C PRO A 34 12.21 -3.82 12.67
N GLY A 35 12.89 -2.93 11.97
CA GLY A 35 13.85 -1.97 12.52
C GLY A 35 15.20 -2.57 12.96
N GLN A 36 15.34 -3.88 13.04
CA GLN A 36 16.57 -4.53 13.49
C GLN A 36 17.72 -4.32 12.51
N LYS A 37 18.90 -3.96 13.03
CA LYS A 37 20.14 -3.85 12.27
C LYS A 37 20.73 -5.23 12.00
N LEU A 38 21.10 -5.49 10.75
CA LEU A 38 21.85 -6.68 10.36
C LEU A 38 23.35 -6.51 10.69
N PRO A 39 24.07 -7.60 10.89
CA PRO A 39 25.54 -7.57 10.97
C PRO A 39 26.15 -6.90 9.72
N PRO A 40 27.34 -6.30 9.84
CA PRO A 40 28.05 -5.75 8.69
C PRO A 40 28.25 -6.78 7.58
N GLU A 41 28.25 -6.36 6.30
CA GLU A 41 28.39 -7.27 5.14
C GLU A 41 29.55 -8.25 5.29
N ARG A 42 30.67 -7.82 5.88
CA ARG A 42 31.85 -8.67 6.10
C ARG A 42 31.53 -9.83 7.02
N GLU A 43 30.88 -9.54 8.12
CA GLU A 43 30.51 -10.52 9.13
C GLU A 43 29.41 -11.45 8.60
N LEU A 44 28.37 -10.88 8.00
CA LEU A 44 27.25 -11.62 7.42
C LEU A 44 27.70 -12.58 6.30
N SER A 45 28.67 -12.17 5.45
CA SER A 45 29.22 -13.06 4.42
C SER A 45 30.00 -14.23 5.01
N THR A 46 30.68 -14.01 6.15
CA THR A 46 31.38 -15.09 6.87
C THR A 46 30.38 -16.03 7.55
N MET A 47 29.35 -15.50 8.20
CA MET A 47 28.31 -16.31 8.87
C MET A 47 27.53 -17.20 7.90
N LEU A 48 27.27 -16.71 6.68
CA LEU A 48 26.55 -17.40 5.64
C LEU A 48 27.47 -18.25 4.73
N GLU A 49 28.79 -18.18 4.94
CA GLU A 49 29.78 -18.88 4.12
C GLU A 49 29.67 -18.60 2.61
N VAL A 50 29.33 -17.35 2.26
CA VAL A 50 29.13 -16.92 0.87
C VAL A 50 30.07 -15.80 0.45
N SER A 51 30.25 -15.64 -0.86
CA SER A 51 31.02 -14.51 -1.40
C SER A 51 30.30 -13.19 -1.12
N ARG A 52 31.07 -12.11 -0.90
CA ARG A 52 30.48 -10.77 -0.75
C ARG A 52 29.66 -10.30 -1.94
N PRO A 53 30.06 -10.58 -3.22
CA PRO A 53 29.21 -10.26 -4.36
C PRO A 53 27.84 -10.92 -4.29
N SER A 54 27.77 -12.24 -3.99
CA SER A 54 26.50 -12.97 -3.86
C SER A 54 25.64 -12.43 -2.71
N LEU A 55 26.26 -12.09 -1.58
CA LEU A 55 25.56 -11.44 -0.47
C LEU A 55 24.98 -10.07 -0.90
N ARG A 56 25.77 -9.23 -1.57
CA ARG A 56 25.32 -7.91 -2.02
C ARG A 56 24.16 -8.00 -3.01
N GLU A 57 24.19 -8.98 -3.91
CA GLU A 57 23.09 -9.26 -4.82
C GLU A 57 21.79 -9.52 -4.03
N ALA A 58 21.85 -10.43 -3.05
CA ALA A 58 20.71 -10.73 -2.17
C ALA A 58 20.19 -9.50 -1.41
N LEU A 59 21.11 -8.75 -0.79
CA LEU A 59 20.77 -7.56 -0.02
C LEU A 59 20.13 -6.46 -0.88
N ARG A 60 20.63 -6.27 -2.12
CA ARG A 60 20.03 -5.34 -3.08
C ARG A 60 18.64 -5.78 -3.51
N ALA A 61 18.46 -7.07 -3.81
CA ALA A 61 17.15 -7.62 -4.16
C ALA A 61 16.13 -7.42 -3.02
N LEU A 62 16.50 -7.74 -1.78
CA LEU A 62 15.64 -7.54 -0.62
C LEU A 62 15.38 -6.07 -0.31
N SER A 63 16.34 -5.19 -0.60
CA SER A 63 16.15 -3.74 -0.47
C SER A 63 15.19 -3.21 -1.54
N LEU A 64 15.31 -3.69 -2.77
CA LEU A 64 14.39 -3.33 -3.87
C LEU A 64 12.94 -3.78 -3.57
N LEU A 65 12.78 -4.93 -2.92
CA LEU A 65 11.49 -5.46 -2.46
C LEU A 65 10.97 -4.80 -1.18
N GLY A 66 11.66 -3.77 -0.65
CA GLY A 66 11.23 -3.08 0.56
C GLY A 66 11.40 -3.87 1.86
N VAL A 67 11.99 -5.06 1.82
CA VAL A 67 12.23 -5.90 3.02
C VAL A 67 13.38 -5.39 3.84
N LEU A 68 14.42 -4.88 3.19
CA LEU A 68 15.59 -4.29 3.85
C LEU A 68 15.72 -2.80 3.49
N ARG A 69 16.28 -2.02 4.39
CA ARG A 69 16.66 -0.62 4.17
C ARG A 69 18.17 -0.46 4.34
N ILE A 70 18.85 -0.03 3.27
CA ILE A 70 20.28 0.24 3.26
C ILE A 70 20.47 1.74 3.54
N ARG A 71 21.13 2.08 4.67
CA ARG A 71 21.51 3.46 5.00
C ARG A 71 22.96 3.67 4.65
N GLN A 72 23.26 4.66 3.80
CA GLN A 72 24.62 4.98 3.40
C GLN A 72 25.45 5.37 4.64
N GLY A 73 26.56 4.65 4.90
CA GLY A 73 27.35 4.81 6.13
C GLY A 73 26.72 4.30 7.43
N GLY A 74 25.42 3.93 7.42
CA GLY A 74 24.67 3.52 8.62
C GLY A 74 24.50 2.02 8.78
N GLY A 75 24.54 1.25 7.67
CA GLY A 75 24.34 -0.19 7.69
C GLY A 75 23.03 -0.64 7.06
N ILE A 76 22.69 -1.90 7.31
CA ILE A 76 21.51 -2.57 6.74
C ILE A 76 20.53 -2.87 7.87
N TYR A 77 19.27 -2.59 7.65
CA TYR A 77 18.19 -2.79 8.62
C TYR A 77 17.04 -3.54 7.98
N VAL A 78 16.33 -4.36 8.75
CA VAL A 78 15.00 -4.81 8.35
C VAL A 78 14.10 -3.59 8.28
N SER A 79 13.30 -3.44 7.21
CA SER A 79 12.33 -2.35 7.12
C SER A 79 11.22 -2.54 8.15
N GLU A 80 10.37 -1.52 8.32
CA GLU A 80 9.18 -1.65 9.17
C GLU A 80 8.15 -2.63 8.59
N LEU A 81 8.41 -3.12 7.36
CA LEU A 81 7.52 -4.04 6.61
C LEU A 81 6.10 -3.46 6.46
N ASP A 82 6.03 -2.12 6.46
CA ASP A 82 4.80 -1.41 6.19
C ASP A 82 4.39 -1.55 4.71
N PRO A 83 3.09 -1.43 4.39
CA PRO A 83 2.60 -1.58 3.02
C PRO A 83 3.25 -0.60 2.05
N GLU A 84 3.53 0.63 2.46
CA GLU A 84 4.14 1.64 1.60
C GLU A 84 5.53 1.22 1.13
N SER A 85 6.37 0.75 2.06
CA SER A 85 7.72 0.25 1.74
C SER A 85 7.70 -1.00 0.86
N LEU A 86 6.76 -1.94 1.11
CA LEU A 86 6.69 -3.20 0.39
C LEU A 86 6.06 -3.07 -1.00
N LEU A 87 5.18 -2.09 -1.19
CA LEU A 87 4.45 -1.89 -2.44
C LEU A 87 5.04 -0.78 -3.32
N ALA A 88 6.04 -0.04 -2.82
CA ALA A 88 6.70 1.00 -3.61
C ALA A 88 7.11 0.53 -5.03
N PRO A 89 7.63 -0.70 -5.25
CA PRO A 89 7.92 -1.18 -6.61
C PRO A 89 6.69 -1.29 -7.51
N LEU A 90 5.49 -1.50 -6.96
CA LEU A 90 4.24 -1.63 -7.72
C LEU A 90 3.68 -0.27 -8.17
N HIS A 91 4.08 0.85 -7.56
CA HIS A 91 3.73 2.19 -8.06
C HIS A 91 4.16 2.38 -9.51
N PHE A 92 5.35 1.91 -9.84
CA PHE A 92 5.82 1.93 -11.24
C PHE A 92 4.89 1.12 -12.16
N PHE A 93 4.40 -0.04 -11.71
CA PHE A 93 3.47 -0.85 -12.51
C PHE A 93 2.16 -0.11 -12.78
N VAL A 94 1.59 0.55 -11.77
CA VAL A 94 0.36 1.35 -11.94
C VAL A 94 0.56 2.50 -12.90
N SER A 95 1.73 3.16 -12.88
CA SER A 95 2.04 4.29 -13.75
C SER A 95 2.37 3.91 -15.20
N LEU A 96 2.47 2.62 -15.55
CA LEU A 96 2.87 2.19 -16.89
C LEU A 96 1.83 2.46 -17.97
N ASN A 97 0.56 2.43 -17.64
CA ASN A 97 -0.54 2.73 -18.56
C ASN A 97 -1.87 2.96 -17.81
N ASP A 98 -2.80 3.63 -18.50
CA ASP A 98 -4.12 3.98 -17.95
C ASP A 98 -4.96 2.76 -17.57
N LYS A 99 -4.80 1.64 -18.29
CA LYS A 99 -5.50 0.40 -17.97
C LYS A 99 -5.13 -0.11 -16.57
N ASN A 100 -3.89 -0.02 -16.15
CA ASN A 100 -3.47 -0.45 -14.81
C ASN A 100 -4.14 0.43 -13.72
N LEU A 101 -4.37 1.70 -14.01
CA LEU A 101 -5.08 2.60 -13.12
C LEU A 101 -6.57 2.22 -13.03
N GLU A 102 -7.22 1.91 -14.16
CA GLU A 102 -8.59 1.41 -14.19
C GLU A 102 -8.74 0.11 -13.40
N ASP A 103 -7.87 -0.87 -13.65
CA ASP A 103 -7.85 -2.16 -12.94
C ASP A 103 -7.65 -1.95 -11.42
N LEU A 104 -6.84 -0.93 -11.01
CA LEU A 104 -6.68 -0.54 -9.61
C LEU A 104 -8.00 0.00 -9.02
N PHE A 105 -8.72 0.87 -9.74
CA PHE A 105 -10.00 1.40 -9.29
C PHE A 105 -11.08 0.32 -9.22
N GLU A 106 -11.10 -0.65 -10.13
CA GLU A 106 -11.99 -1.81 -10.03
C GLU A 106 -11.73 -2.61 -8.75
N ALA A 107 -10.46 -2.87 -8.43
CA ALA A 107 -10.09 -3.56 -7.19
C ALA A 107 -10.50 -2.75 -5.94
N ARG A 108 -10.29 -1.43 -5.95
CA ARG A 108 -10.71 -0.52 -4.88
C ARG A 108 -12.23 -0.54 -4.68
N LEU A 109 -13.01 -0.46 -5.75
CA LEU A 109 -14.48 -0.53 -5.72
C LEU A 109 -15.00 -1.80 -5.05
N ILE A 110 -14.32 -2.93 -5.24
CA ILE A 110 -14.69 -4.20 -4.60
C ILE A 110 -14.31 -4.21 -3.13
N VAL A 111 -13.05 -3.93 -2.83
CA VAL A 111 -12.48 -4.11 -1.48
C VAL A 111 -12.93 -3.01 -0.54
N GLU A 112 -12.83 -1.73 -0.92
CA GLU A 112 -13.11 -0.61 -0.02
C GLU A 112 -14.62 -0.47 0.23
N ALA A 113 -15.48 -0.74 -0.76
CA ALA A 113 -16.92 -0.72 -0.55
C ALA A 113 -17.38 -1.84 0.41
N GLU A 114 -16.82 -3.05 0.28
CA GLU A 114 -17.17 -4.12 1.20
C GLU A 114 -16.57 -3.90 2.60
N ASN A 115 -15.39 -3.31 2.68
CA ASN A 115 -14.83 -2.87 3.97
C ASN A 115 -15.73 -1.82 4.63
N ALA A 116 -16.24 -0.85 3.91
CA ALA A 116 -17.19 0.14 4.44
C ALA A 116 -18.47 -0.53 4.95
N ARG A 117 -19.00 -1.53 4.22
CA ARG A 117 -20.16 -2.34 4.65
C ARG A 117 -19.91 -3.02 5.98
N ILE A 118 -18.77 -3.67 6.13
CA ILE A 118 -18.42 -4.43 7.34
C ILE A 118 -18.12 -3.46 8.48
N ALA A 119 -17.35 -2.41 8.22
CA ALA A 119 -16.97 -1.40 9.19
C ALA A 119 -18.21 -0.72 9.82
N ALA A 120 -19.19 -0.32 9.02
CA ALA A 120 -20.39 0.34 9.52
C ALA A 120 -21.10 -0.44 10.66
N ARG A 121 -21.01 -1.77 10.65
CA ARG A 121 -21.61 -2.65 11.67
C ARG A 121 -20.77 -2.81 12.94
N LYS A 122 -19.49 -2.45 12.90
CA LYS A 122 -18.51 -2.75 13.95
C LYS A 122 -17.83 -1.52 14.51
N ILE A 123 -17.77 -0.43 13.75
CA ILE A 123 -17.01 0.79 14.08
C ILE A 123 -17.39 1.34 15.46
N SER A 124 -16.41 1.75 16.25
CA SER A 124 -16.62 2.35 17.56
C SER A 124 -17.16 3.79 17.47
N GLU A 125 -17.80 4.28 18.52
CA GLU A 125 -18.21 5.70 18.58
C GLU A 125 -17.00 6.64 18.52
N GLU A 126 -15.87 6.26 19.11
CA GLU A 126 -14.62 7.01 19.06
C GLU A 126 -14.11 7.14 17.61
N ASP A 127 -14.17 6.05 16.83
CA ASP A 127 -13.75 6.08 15.42
C ASP A 127 -14.73 6.84 14.54
N ILE A 128 -16.03 6.83 14.84
CA ILE A 128 -17.01 7.72 14.19
C ILE A 128 -16.66 9.18 14.45
N ASP A 129 -16.32 9.56 15.67
CA ASP A 129 -15.91 10.92 16.00
C ASP A 129 -14.58 11.31 15.31
N ARG A 130 -13.67 10.36 15.10
CA ARG A 130 -12.46 10.58 14.31
C ARG A 130 -12.79 10.77 12.82
N LEU A 131 -13.71 9.98 12.25
CA LEU A 131 -14.18 10.17 10.87
C LEU A 131 -14.81 11.55 10.67
N LYS A 132 -15.63 12.02 11.63
CA LYS A 132 -16.21 13.38 11.58
C LYS A 132 -15.13 14.46 11.51
N LYS A 133 -14.06 14.33 12.30
CA LYS A 133 -12.92 15.26 12.26
C LYS A 133 -12.21 15.26 10.91
N CYS A 134 -12.15 14.10 10.22
CA CYS A 134 -11.57 14.02 8.89
C CYS A 134 -12.38 14.76 7.82
N VAL A 135 -13.65 15.03 8.03
CA VAL A 135 -14.53 15.69 7.07
C VAL A 135 -14.91 17.12 7.49
N ASP A 136 -14.39 17.58 8.62
CA ASP A 136 -14.65 18.92 9.17
C ASP A 136 -13.60 19.90 8.63
N PHE A 137 -13.92 20.46 7.46
CA PHE A 137 -13.09 21.43 6.76
C PHE A 137 -13.81 22.78 6.68
N GLU A 138 -13.11 23.84 7.09
CA GLU A 138 -13.57 25.20 6.87
C GLU A 138 -13.29 25.68 5.44
N ALA A 139 -13.99 26.71 4.99
CA ALA A 139 -13.92 27.15 3.59
C ALA A 139 -12.52 27.62 3.15
N ASP A 140 -11.72 28.16 4.05
CA ASP A 140 -10.33 28.59 3.81
C ASP A 140 -9.34 27.40 3.78
N GLU A 141 -9.72 26.25 4.37
CA GLU A 141 -8.93 25.04 4.39
C GLU A 141 -9.09 24.19 3.14
N LEU A 142 -10.13 24.44 2.32
CA LEU A 142 -10.36 23.70 1.06
C LEU A 142 -9.25 23.90 0.02
N ASN A 143 -8.41 24.92 0.19
CA ASN A 143 -7.24 25.15 -0.66
C ASN A 143 -5.97 24.49 -0.12
N ASP A 144 -6.00 23.89 1.08
CA ASP A 144 -4.86 23.16 1.67
C ASP A 144 -4.92 21.69 1.24
N GLN A 145 -4.31 21.44 0.09
CA GLN A 145 -4.24 20.10 -0.50
C GLN A 145 -3.53 19.10 0.41
N ASP A 146 -2.43 19.50 1.07
CA ASP A 146 -1.67 18.60 1.95
C ASP A 146 -2.53 18.18 3.15
N LYS A 147 -3.29 19.12 3.73
CA LYS A 147 -4.23 18.84 4.80
C LYS A 147 -5.32 17.87 4.33
N PHE A 148 -5.89 18.11 3.14
CA PHE A 148 -6.90 17.20 2.57
C PHE A 148 -6.35 15.80 2.36
N ILE A 149 -5.17 15.64 1.73
CA ILE A 149 -4.56 14.32 1.48
C ILE A 149 -4.32 13.57 2.80
N GLN A 150 -3.81 14.26 3.83
CA GLN A 150 -3.61 13.64 5.14
C GLN A 150 -4.91 13.17 5.77
N SER A 151 -5.95 13.97 5.67
CA SER A 151 -7.29 13.66 6.19
C SER A 151 -7.94 12.51 5.42
N ASP A 152 -7.82 12.48 4.09
CA ASP A 152 -8.30 11.41 3.22
C ASP A 152 -7.64 10.07 3.56
N VAL A 153 -6.32 10.08 3.73
CA VAL A 153 -5.56 8.87 4.15
C VAL A 153 -6.04 8.36 5.51
N GLU A 154 -6.20 9.24 6.48
CA GLU A 154 -6.67 8.89 7.82
C GLU A 154 -8.12 8.38 7.80
N PHE A 155 -9.00 9.01 7.03
CA PHE A 155 -10.39 8.62 6.84
C PHE A 155 -10.51 7.16 6.37
N HIS A 156 -9.86 6.81 5.28
CA HIS A 156 -9.87 5.45 4.74
C HIS A 156 -9.18 4.45 5.69
N ARG A 157 -8.12 4.87 6.41
CA ARG A 157 -7.44 4.04 7.40
C ARG A 157 -8.38 3.64 8.55
N ILE A 158 -9.13 4.59 9.11
CA ILE A 158 -10.09 4.33 10.20
C ILE A 158 -11.13 3.30 9.76
N ILE A 159 -11.71 3.45 8.56
CA ILE A 159 -12.70 2.52 8.02
C ILE A 159 -12.09 1.12 7.88
N ASN A 160 -10.89 1.01 7.31
CA ASN A 160 -10.24 -0.28 7.08
C ASN A 160 -9.85 -0.98 8.38
N GLU A 161 -9.40 -0.25 9.39
CA GLU A 161 -9.07 -0.80 10.72
C GLU A 161 -10.32 -1.31 11.46
N SER A 162 -11.47 -0.62 11.28
CA SER A 162 -12.75 -1.02 11.88
C SER A 162 -13.34 -2.33 11.33
N VAL A 163 -12.79 -2.88 10.26
CA VAL A 163 -13.22 -4.17 9.68
C VAL A 163 -12.87 -5.35 10.60
N ASP A 164 -11.83 -5.22 11.43
CA ASP A 164 -11.32 -6.28 12.31
C ASP A 164 -10.96 -7.56 11.53
N ASN A 165 -10.32 -7.38 10.38
CA ASN A 165 -9.78 -8.45 9.55
C ASN A 165 -8.44 -8.01 8.97
N ALA A 166 -7.35 -8.58 9.50
CA ALA A 166 -6.00 -8.18 9.16
C ALA A 166 -5.67 -8.32 7.65
N PHE A 167 -6.26 -9.31 6.95
CA PHE A 167 -6.05 -9.48 5.52
C PHE A 167 -6.79 -8.41 4.71
N LEU A 168 -8.08 -8.16 4.99
CA LEU A 168 -8.85 -7.12 4.30
C LEU A 168 -8.25 -5.73 4.55
N ASN A 169 -7.84 -5.45 5.79
CA ASN A 169 -7.14 -4.20 6.12
C ASN A 169 -5.84 -4.07 5.32
N ARG A 170 -5.03 -5.13 5.27
CA ARG A 170 -3.76 -5.10 4.50
C ARG A 170 -4.00 -4.90 3.01
N PHE A 171 -4.98 -5.58 2.42
CA PHE A 171 -5.33 -5.40 1.01
C PHE A 171 -5.81 -3.98 0.71
N ALA A 172 -6.75 -3.45 1.50
CA ALA A 172 -7.25 -2.10 1.31
C ALA A 172 -6.14 -1.05 1.47
N THR A 173 -5.30 -1.18 2.50
CA THR A 173 -4.14 -0.30 2.70
C THR A 173 -3.19 -0.37 1.50
N SER A 174 -2.98 -1.55 0.93
CA SER A 174 -2.14 -1.73 -0.27
C SER A 174 -2.71 -0.99 -1.48
N LEU A 175 -4.01 -1.14 -1.74
CA LEU A 175 -4.70 -0.45 -2.84
C LEU A 175 -4.69 1.06 -2.63
N HIS A 176 -4.86 1.50 -1.39
CA HIS A 176 -4.83 2.92 -1.02
C HIS A 176 -3.43 3.54 -1.21
N VAL A 177 -2.37 2.82 -0.84
CA VAL A 177 -0.99 3.24 -1.11
C VAL A 177 -0.73 3.35 -2.62
N LEU A 178 -1.14 2.35 -3.41
CA LEU A 178 -0.99 2.39 -4.87
C LEU A 178 -1.78 3.54 -5.51
N GLY A 179 -2.91 3.94 -4.93
CA GLY A 179 -3.71 5.09 -5.37
C GLY A 179 -3.14 6.47 -4.96
N LYS A 180 -1.99 6.56 -4.29
CA LYS A 180 -1.42 7.83 -3.85
C LYS A 180 -1.18 8.81 -5.01
N ALA A 181 -0.60 8.33 -6.11
CA ALA A 181 -0.37 9.16 -7.29
C ALA A 181 -1.67 9.75 -7.87
N SER A 182 -2.75 8.98 -7.87
CA SER A 182 -4.05 9.48 -8.34
C SER A 182 -4.59 10.60 -7.45
N ARG A 183 -4.39 10.55 -6.13
CA ARG A 183 -4.78 11.63 -5.19
C ARG A 183 -3.97 12.90 -5.41
N GLU A 184 -2.68 12.77 -5.67
CA GLU A 184 -1.83 13.92 -5.99
C GLU A 184 -2.30 14.63 -7.26
N ILE A 185 -2.76 13.89 -8.26
CA ILE A 185 -3.32 14.44 -9.50
C ILE A 185 -4.69 15.06 -9.23
N THR A 186 -5.63 14.31 -8.65
CA THR A 186 -7.01 14.77 -8.45
C THR A 186 -7.13 15.96 -7.49
N GLY A 187 -6.23 16.06 -6.51
CA GLY A 187 -6.21 17.18 -5.56
C GLY A 187 -5.95 18.53 -6.23
N HIS A 188 -5.39 18.56 -7.44
CA HIS A 188 -5.20 19.80 -8.20
C HIS A 188 -6.39 20.16 -9.12
N ILE A 189 -7.37 19.25 -9.26
CA ILE A 189 -8.53 19.49 -10.12
C ILE A 189 -9.59 20.27 -9.33
N PRO A 190 -10.03 21.43 -9.83
CA PRO A 190 -11.02 22.26 -9.13
C PRO A 190 -12.32 21.48 -8.82
N GLY A 191 -12.84 21.65 -7.62
CA GLY A 191 -14.08 21.03 -7.15
C GLY A 191 -13.97 19.56 -6.71
N VAL A 192 -12.81 18.93 -6.85
CA VAL A 192 -12.63 17.52 -6.46
C VAL A 192 -12.55 17.36 -4.94
N ILE A 193 -11.88 18.26 -4.26
CA ILE A 193 -11.79 18.24 -2.78
C ILE A 193 -13.19 18.41 -2.19
N GLU A 194 -13.95 19.39 -2.64
CA GLU A 194 -15.31 19.66 -2.19
C GLU A 194 -16.23 18.46 -2.42
N GLN A 195 -16.15 17.85 -3.63
CA GLN A 195 -16.95 16.68 -3.95
C GLN A 195 -16.55 15.48 -3.07
N SER A 196 -15.27 15.26 -2.84
CA SER A 196 -14.78 14.20 -1.97
C SER A 196 -15.27 14.36 -0.53
N LEU A 197 -15.24 15.57 0.01
CA LEU A 197 -15.76 15.86 1.36
C LEU A 197 -17.26 15.59 1.45
N VAL A 198 -18.05 15.99 0.43
CA VAL A 198 -19.49 15.66 0.37
C VAL A 198 -19.72 14.15 0.35
N ASP A 199 -18.91 13.40 -0.37
CA ASP A 199 -19.04 11.95 -0.42
C ASP A 199 -18.60 11.28 0.89
N HIS A 200 -17.51 11.76 1.51
CA HIS A 200 -17.08 11.31 2.83
C HIS A 200 -18.13 11.58 3.91
N GLN A 201 -18.80 12.75 3.90
CA GLN A 201 -19.92 13.04 4.81
C GLN A 201 -21.07 12.04 4.68
N LYS A 202 -21.40 11.58 3.46
CA LYS A 202 -22.40 10.54 3.25
C LYS A 202 -21.95 9.18 3.82
N ILE A 203 -20.66 8.86 3.70
CA ILE A 203 -20.09 7.65 4.30
C ILE A 203 -20.18 7.74 5.83
N VAL A 204 -19.81 8.87 6.43
CA VAL A 204 -19.92 9.09 7.89
C VAL A 204 -21.37 8.93 8.34
N ALA A 205 -22.33 9.51 7.66
CA ALA A 205 -23.76 9.39 8.01
C ALA A 205 -24.22 7.92 7.98
N ALA A 206 -23.75 7.12 7.01
CA ALA A 206 -24.06 5.70 6.95
C ALA A 206 -23.37 4.90 8.08
N MET A 207 -22.15 5.29 8.49
CA MET A 207 -21.44 4.72 9.65
C MET A 207 -22.19 5.00 10.97
N GLU A 208 -22.67 6.24 11.16
CA GLU A 208 -23.49 6.63 12.31
C GLU A 208 -24.80 5.83 12.38
N ALA A 209 -25.45 5.66 11.22
CA ALA A 209 -26.68 4.87 11.11
C ALA A 209 -26.44 3.35 11.24
N ARG A 210 -25.19 2.88 11.31
CA ARG A 210 -24.83 1.45 11.27
C ARG A 210 -25.36 0.72 10.02
N ASP A 211 -25.63 1.47 8.94
CA ASP A 211 -26.14 0.96 7.69
C ASP A 211 -25.01 0.55 6.74
N GLY A 212 -24.68 -0.74 6.75
CA GLY A 212 -23.63 -1.28 5.91
C GLY A 212 -23.89 -1.16 4.42
N ASP A 213 -25.17 -1.25 3.98
CA ASP A 213 -25.52 -1.16 2.56
C ASP A 213 -25.41 0.28 2.06
N ALA A 214 -25.84 1.24 2.86
CA ALA A 214 -25.66 2.66 2.59
C ALA A 214 -24.18 3.03 2.57
N ALA A 215 -23.37 2.54 3.55
CA ALA A 215 -21.94 2.78 3.61
C ALA A 215 -21.19 2.25 2.37
N ALA A 216 -21.50 1.03 1.94
CA ALA A 216 -20.94 0.45 0.72
C ALA A 216 -21.32 1.25 -0.53
N SER A 217 -22.58 1.67 -0.64
CA SER A 217 -23.06 2.48 -1.77
C SER A 217 -22.39 3.84 -1.81
N ALA A 218 -22.27 4.52 -0.66
CA ALA A 218 -21.61 5.82 -0.55
C ALA A 218 -20.11 5.71 -0.91
N MET A 219 -19.39 4.69 -0.42
CA MET A 219 -17.99 4.44 -0.77
C MET A 219 -17.82 4.18 -2.27
N LYS A 220 -18.69 3.37 -2.90
CA LYS A 220 -18.68 3.17 -4.36
C LYS A 220 -18.84 4.47 -5.12
N SER A 221 -19.81 5.31 -4.73
CA SER A 221 -20.05 6.59 -5.37
C SER A 221 -18.84 7.51 -5.26
N HIS A 222 -18.22 7.58 -4.07
CA HIS A 222 -16.99 8.32 -3.85
C HIS A 222 -15.87 7.88 -4.81
N LEU A 223 -15.57 6.58 -4.87
CA LEU A 223 -14.51 6.04 -5.72
C LEU A 223 -14.77 6.25 -7.21
N ILE A 224 -16.03 6.19 -7.65
CA ILE A 224 -16.44 6.49 -9.03
C ILE A 224 -16.19 7.97 -9.32
N ASN A 225 -16.60 8.89 -8.43
CA ASN A 225 -16.38 10.34 -8.60
C ASN A 225 -14.89 10.67 -8.71
N VAL A 226 -14.04 10.06 -7.88
CA VAL A 226 -12.57 10.24 -7.95
C VAL A 226 -12.01 9.72 -9.28
N ARG A 227 -12.44 8.53 -9.74
CA ARG A 227 -12.01 7.97 -11.03
C ARG A 227 -12.42 8.87 -12.21
N GLU A 228 -13.66 9.34 -12.24
CA GLU A 228 -14.14 10.24 -13.28
C GLU A 228 -13.42 11.58 -13.29
N ALA A 229 -13.01 12.07 -12.11
CA ALA A 229 -12.21 13.29 -12.02
C ALA A 229 -10.83 13.13 -12.66
N LEU A 230 -10.18 11.97 -12.47
CA LEU A 230 -8.90 11.67 -13.14
C LEU A 230 -9.03 11.75 -14.67
N HIS A 231 -10.05 11.12 -15.25
CA HIS A 231 -10.26 11.16 -16.70
C HIS A 231 -10.52 12.58 -17.25
N ARG A 232 -11.16 13.46 -16.46
CA ARG A 232 -11.34 14.87 -16.87
C ARG A 232 -10.02 15.62 -16.86
N GLY A 233 -9.15 15.39 -15.85
CA GLY A 233 -7.84 16.02 -15.78
C GLY A 233 -6.89 15.62 -16.90
N ASP A 234 -6.98 14.37 -17.37
CA ASP A 234 -6.18 13.88 -18.50
C ASP A 234 -6.65 14.43 -19.86
N ALA A 235 -7.93 14.80 -20.01
CA ALA A 235 -8.50 15.34 -21.24
C ALA A 235 -8.19 16.84 -21.44
N GLU A 236 -7.79 17.55 -20.39
CA GLU A 236 -7.46 18.99 -20.42
C GLU A 236 -5.96 19.28 -20.54
N ASN A 237 -5.08 18.25 -20.51
CA ASN A 237 -3.63 18.34 -20.71
C ASN A 237 -3.22 17.74 -22.05
#